data_ec35ff5407377d5e6a91096c2b60335a
#
_entry.id   ec35ff5407377d5e6a91096c2b60335a
#
_cell.length_a   1.000
_cell.length_b   1.000
_cell.length_c   1.000
_cell.angle_alpha   90.00
_cell.angle_beta   90.00
_cell.angle_gamma   90.00
#
_symmetry.space_group_name_H-M   'P 1'
#
loop_
_entity.id
_entity.type
_entity.pdbx_description
1 polymer ?
#
loop_
_entity_poly.entity_id
_entity_poly.type
_entity_poly.pdbx_seq_one_letter_code
_entity_poly.pdbx_strand_id
1 'polypeptide(L)'
;MSTAEALAFGSLVKEGYHVRVSGQDVERGTFSQRHAVLHDQKTEKTYVPLMHVPGEKEGTFVICNSSLSEYGVLGFEYGYSLSSPEALVMCEMQFGDFANVTPRPTREADV
;
A
#
# COMPACT_ATOMS: atom_id res chain seq x y z
N MET A 1 9.30 -7.19 10.30
CA MET A 1 8.34 -6.14 9.90
C MET A 1 7.60 -6.48 8.61
N SER A 2 8.30 -6.76 7.54
CA SER A 2 7.64 -7.11 6.26
C SER A 2 6.76 -8.35 6.35
N THR A 3 7.12 -9.34 7.15
CA THR A 3 6.30 -10.52 7.36
C THR A 3 5.00 -10.17 8.08
N ALA A 4 5.07 -9.32 9.10
CA ALA A 4 3.88 -8.87 9.81
C ALA A 4 2.95 -8.06 8.90
N GLU A 5 3.53 -7.20 8.07
CA GLU A 5 2.79 -6.42 7.09
C GLU A 5 2.07 -7.34 6.08
N ALA A 6 2.78 -8.32 5.53
CA ALA A 6 2.21 -9.26 4.58
C ALA A 6 1.07 -10.08 5.20
N LEU A 7 1.24 -10.53 6.45
CA LEU A 7 0.20 -11.25 7.16
C LEU A 7 -1.04 -10.37 7.42
N ALA A 8 -0.83 -9.11 7.77
CA ALA A 8 -1.92 -8.17 8.00
C ALA A 8 -2.71 -7.92 6.70
N PHE A 9 -2.02 -7.65 5.61
CA PHE A 9 -2.66 -7.43 4.32
C PHE A 9 -3.39 -8.68 3.83
N GLY A 10 -2.74 -9.83 3.93
CA GLY A 10 -3.35 -11.10 3.53
C GLY A 10 -4.60 -11.43 4.34
N SER A 11 -4.57 -11.15 5.64
CA SER A 11 -5.73 -11.36 6.51
C SER A 11 -6.90 -10.48 6.10
N LEU A 12 -6.65 -9.21 5.80
CA LEU A 12 -7.69 -8.28 5.38
C LEU A 12 -8.30 -8.68 4.04
N VAL A 13 -7.46 -9.05 3.08
CA VAL A 13 -7.92 -9.51 1.78
C VAL A 13 -8.77 -10.77 1.92
N LYS A 14 -8.36 -11.70 2.76
CA LYS A 14 -9.10 -12.92 3.04
C LYS A 14 -10.46 -12.62 3.66
N GLU A 15 -10.56 -11.59 4.47
CA GLU A 15 -11.82 -11.16 5.08
C GLU A 15 -12.72 -10.35 4.14
N GLY A 16 -12.25 -10.06 2.94
CA GLY A 16 -13.03 -9.36 1.93
C GLY A 16 -12.78 -7.86 1.86
N TYR A 17 -11.81 -7.36 2.60
CA TYR A 17 -11.42 -5.96 2.49
C TYR A 17 -10.49 -5.74 1.31
N HIS A 18 -10.56 -4.54 0.75
CA HIS A 18 -9.63 -4.13 -0.30
C HIS A 18 -8.43 -3.44 0.35
N VAL A 19 -7.24 -3.81 -0.07
CA VAL A 19 -6.00 -3.20 0.42
C VAL A 19 -5.31 -2.54 -0.76
N ARG A 20 -5.06 -1.24 -0.64
CA ARG A 20 -4.40 -0.46 -1.68
C ARG A 20 -3.19 0.25 -1.07
N VAL A 21 -2.03 0.00 -1.66
CA VAL A 21 -0.77 0.60 -1.23
C VAL A 21 -0.15 1.34 -2.40
N SER A 22 0.18 2.59 -2.22
CA SER A 22 0.81 3.39 -3.26
C SER A 22 1.93 4.25 -2.68
N GLY A 23 2.79 4.73 -3.55
CA GLY A 23 3.91 5.57 -3.19
C GLY A 23 5.11 5.32 -4.08
N GLN A 24 6.19 6.02 -3.82
CA GLN A 24 7.42 5.84 -4.57
C GLN A 24 8.09 4.54 -4.12
N ASP A 25 8.35 3.67 -5.08
CA ASP A 25 9.10 2.43 -4.86
C ASP A 25 8.48 1.49 -3.81
N VAL A 26 7.15 1.53 -3.67
CA VAL A 26 6.46 0.73 -2.64
C VAL A 26 6.39 -0.76 -2.96
N GLU A 27 6.45 -1.14 -4.23
CA GLU A 27 6.38 -2.55 -4.63
C GLU A 27 7.55 -3.35 -4.07
N ARG A 28 8.73 -2.79 -4.12
CA ARG A 28 9.93 -3.38 -3.53
C ARG A 28 10.09 -2.96 -2.07
N GLY A 29 9.74 -1.73 -1.77
CA GLY A 29 10.06 -1.03 -0.54
C GLY A 29 11.36 -0.26 -0.68
N THR A 30 11.42 0.92 -0.08
CA THR A 30 12.61 1.81 -0.14
C THR A 30 13.88 1.08 0.31
N PHE A 31 13.75 0.21 1.30
CA PHE A 31 14.86 -0.56 1.86
C PHE A 31 14.87 -2.01 1.39
N SER A 32 14.26 -2.30 0.27
CA SER A 32 14.13 -3.65 -0.28
C SER A 32 13.51 -4.66 0.70
N GLN A 33 12.62 -4.18 1.55
CA GLN A 33 12.03 -5.01 2.61
C GLN A 33 10.72 -5.69 2.21
N ARG A 34 10.02 -5.18 1.20
CA ARG A 34 8.66 -5.64 0.89
C ARG A 34 8.59 -6.69 -0.19
N HIS A 35 9.14 -6.40 -1.36
CA HIS A 35 9.09 -7.29 -2.52
C HIS A 35 7.69 -7.87 -2.78
N ALA A 36 6.69 -6.99 -2.81
CA ALA A 36 5.31 -7.40 -3.02
C ALA A 36 5.02 -7.86 -4.45
N VAL A 37 5.84 -7.46 -5.39
CA VAL A 37 5.75 -7.82 -6.80
C VAL A 37 7.00 -8.57 -7.19
N LEU A 38 6.82 -9.79 -7.69
CA LEU A 38 7.91 -10.62 -8.18
C LEU A 38 8.01 -10.50 -9.70
N HIS A 39 9.23 -10.45 -10.19
CA HIS A 39 9.50 -10.30 -11.62
C HIS A 39 10.19 -11.54 -12.15
N ASP A 40 9.68 -12.09 -13.25
CA ASP A 40 10.36 -13.18 -13.95
C ASP A 40 11.56 -12.60 -14.71
N GLN A 41 12.72 -13.17 -14.49
CA GLN A 41 13.96 -12.67 -15.09
C GLN A 41 14.07 -12.92 -16.59
N LYS A 42 13.30 -13.85 -17.13
CA LYS A 42 13.34 -14.20 -18.56
C LYS A 42 12.24 -13.51 -19.36
N THR A 43 11.01 -13.49 -18.83
CA THR A 43 9.84 -13.00 -19.56
C THR A 43 9.40 -11.61 -19.11
N GLU A 44 9.99 -11.10 -18.03
CA GLU A 44 9.64 -9.83 -17.40
C GLU A 44 8.18 -9.77 -16.89
N LYS A 45 7.50 -10.90 -16.84
CA LYS A 45 6.16 -10.98 -16.28
C LYS A 45 6.20 -10.75 -14.77
N THR A 46 5.15 -10.14 -14.25
CA THR A 46 5.04 -9.85 -12.83
C THR A 46 4.07 -10.80 -12.16
N TYR A 47 4.31 -11.08 -10.88
CA TYR A 47 3.42 -11.87 -10.05
C TYR A 47 3.32 -11.21 -8.68
N VAL A 48 2.09 -10.99 -8.22
CA VAL A 48 1.81 -10.37 -6.92
C VAL A 48 1.17 -11.41 -6.01
N PRO A 49 1.92 -12.01 -5.07
CA PRO A 49 1.39 -13.09 -4.23
C PRO A 49 0.12 -12.74 -3.49
N LEU A 50 0.00 -11.53 -2.97
CA LEU A 50 -1.17 -11.10 -2.19
C LEU A 50 -2.45 -10.96 -3.02
N MET A 51 -2.34 -10.93 -4.35
CA MET A 51 -3.53 -10.96 -5.22
C MET A 51 -4.15 -12.35 -5.32
N HIS A 52 -3.46 -13.38 -4.87
CA HIS A 52 -3.88 -14.76 -5.00
C HIS A 52 -4.20 -15.42 -3.66
N VAL A 53 -4.53 -14.61 -2.65
CA VAL A 53 -4.91 -15.13 -1.34
C VAL A 53 -6.28 -15.79 -1.43
N PRO A 54 -6.40 -17.08 -1.11
CA PRO A 54 -7.70 -17.75 -1.15
C PRO A 54 -8.60 -17.27 -0.01
N GLY A 55 -9.87 -17.09 -0.29
CA GLY A 55 -10.84 -16.67 0.70
C GLY A 55 -12.26 -16.80 0.15
N GLU A 56 -13.23 -16.82 1.04
CA GLU A 56 -14.64 -16.89 0.66
C GLU A 56 -15.17 -15.53 0.21
N LYS A 57 -14.48 -14.44 0.58
CA LYS A 57 -14.88 -13.08 0.25
C LYS A 57 -13.95 -12.48 -0.78
N GLU A 58 -14.47 -11.52 -1.55
CA GLU A 58 -13.75 -10.93 -2.67
C GLU A 58 -12.96 -9.69 -2.27
N GLY A 59 -11.97 -9.85 -1.42
CA GLY A 59 -11.02 -8.78 -1.16
C GLY A 59 -10.01 -8.68 -2.29
N THR A 60 -9.46 -7.50 -2.49
CA THR A 60 -8.43 -7.27 -3.50
C THR A 60 -7.19 -6.63 -2.89
N PHE A 61 -6.05 -6.91 -3.48
CA PHE A 61 -4.80 -6.27 -3.12
C PHE A 61 -4.24 -5.55 -4.34
N VAL A 62 -3.98 -4.26 -4.19
CA VAL A 62 -3.38 -3.43 -5.23
C VAL A 62 -2.17 -2.72 -4.64
N ILE A 63 -1.04 -2.84 -5.31
CA ILE A 63 0.16 -2.11 -4.94
C ILE A 63 0.75 -1.49 -6.20
N CYS A 64 1.11 -0.23 -6.13
CA CYS A 64 1.64 0.46 -7.30
C CYS A 64 2.68 1.50 -6.93
N ASN A 65 3.75 1.48 -7.69
CA ASN A 65 4.73 2.55 -7.64
C ASN A 65 4.15 3.80 -8.29
N SER A 66 4.21 4.91 -7.59
CA SER A 66 3.75 6.19 -8.12
C SER A 66 4.95 7.04 -8.52
N SER A 67 4.82 7.73 -9.64
CA SER A 67 5.78 8.74 -10.06
C SER A 67 5.39 10.15 -9.63
N LEU A 68 4.27 10.28 -8.95
CA LEU A 68 3.82 11.58 -8.44
C LEU A 68 4.63 12.01 -7.22
N SER A 69 4.61 13.30 -6.91
CA SER A 69 5.11 13.78 -5.64
C SER A 69 4.32 13.18 -4.48
N GLU A 70 4.90 13.18 -3.29
CA GLU A 70 4.18 12.67 -2.11
C GLU A 70 2.89 13.44 -1.86
N TYR A 71 2.89 14.74 -2.10
CA TYR A 71 1.69 15.55 -2.00
C TYR A 71 0.59 15.09 -2.98
N GLY A 72 0.98 14.84 -4.24
CA GLY A 72 0.04 14.37 -5.24
C GLY A 72 -0.53 13.01 -4.93
N VAL A 73 0.32 12.09 -4.44
CA VAL A 73 -0.12 10.76 -4.02
C VAL A 73 -1.10 10.85 -2.87
N LEU A 74 -0.78 11.64 -1.86
CA LEU A 74 -1.64 11.81 -0.70
C LEU A 74 -3.01 12.35 -1.10
N GLY A 75 -3.05 13.37 -1.95
CA GLY A 75 -4.30 13.94 -2.41
C GLY A 75 -5.16 12.93 -3.17
N PHE A 76 -4.54 12.17 -4.05
CA PHE A 76 -5.24 11.12 -4.80
C PHE A 76 -5.78 10.04 -3.87
N GLU A 77 -4.95 9.52 -2.99
CA GLU A 77 -5.33 8.42 -2.10
C GLU A 77 -6.36 8.85 -1.06
N TYR A 78 -6.31 10.09 -0.62
CA TYR A 78 -7.35 10.63 0.25
C TYR A 78 -8.70 10.62 -0.46
N GLY A 79 -8.75 11.12 -1.69
CA GLY A 79 -9.98 11.08 -2.48
C GLY A 79 -10.48 9.67 -2.71
N TYR A 80 -9.57 8.75 -2.99
CA TYR A 80 -9.90 7.34 -3.18
C TYR A 80 -10.53 6.75 -1.91
N SER A 81 -9.97 7.05 -0.75
CA SER A 81 -10.47 6.51 0.53
C SER A 81 -11.89 6.98 0.84
N LEU A 82 -12.25 8.17 0.41
CA LEU A 82 -13.60 8.70 0.64
C LEU A 82 -14.65 7.93 -0.16
N SER A 83 -14.29 7.39 -1.30
CA SER A 83 -15.24 6.66 -2.15
C SER A 83 -15.23 5.14 -1.93
N SER A 84 -14.34 4.64 -1.11
CA SER A 84 -14.20 3.19 -0.87
C SER A 84 -14.07 2.89 0.63
N PRO A 85 -15.18 2.93 1.39
CA PRO A 85 -15.11 2.78 2.85
C PRO A 85 -14.65 1.40 3.33
N GLU A 86 -14.72 0.40 2.47
CA GLU A 86 -14.26 -0.97 2.80
C GLU A 86 -12.82 -1.23 2.34
N ALA A 87 -12.10 -0.18 2.00
CA ALA A 87 -10.72 -0.28 1.57
C ALA A 87 -9.76 0.27 2.61
N LEU A 88 -8.69 -0.46 2.87
CA LEU A 88 -7.55 0.09 3.56
C LEU A 88 -6.67 0.77 2.52
N VAL A 89 -6.60 2.07 2.56
CA VAL A 89 -5.84 2.88 1.60
C VAL A 89 -4.62 3.43 2.31
N MET A 90 -3.44 3.10 1.79
CA MET A 90 -2.17 3.49 2.38
C MET A 90 -1.28 4.14 1.34
N CYS A 91 -0.68 5.24 1.70
CA CYS A 91 0.39 5.82 0.92
C CYS A 91 1.66 5.89 1.75
N GLU A 92 2.73 5.37 1.20
CA GLU A 92 4.03 5.38 1.86
C GLU A 92 4.80 6.62 1.42
N MET A 93 5.22 7.40 2.38
CA MET A 93 5.97 8.62 2.14
C MET A 93 7.34 8.50 2.79
N GLN A 94 8.37 8.80 2.02
CA GLN A 94 9.72 8.76 2.53
C GLN A 94 10.08 10.03 3.30
N PHE A 95 9.64 11.18 2.80
CA PHE A 95 10.01 12.48 3.35
C PHE A 95 8.82 13.31 3.80
N GLY A 96 7.59 12.95 3.42
CA GLY A 96 6.39 13.72 3.72
C GLY A 96 6.40 15.12 3.10
N ASP A 97 7.05 15.27 1.95
CA ASP A 97 7.31 16.56 1.31
C ASP A 97 7.88 17.57 2.32
N PHE A 98 8.88 17.11 3.09
CA PHE A 98 9.53 17.90 4.13
C PHE A 98 8.57 18.39 5.22
N ALA A 99 7.60 17.54 5.57
CA ALA A 99 6.58 17.76 6.59
C ALA A 99 5.47 18.74 6.19
N ASN A 100 5.39 19.12 4.93
CA ASN A 100 4.30 19.98 4.46
C ASN A 100 2.96 19.26 4.37
N VAL A 101 2.98 17.94 4.19
CA VAL A 101 1.80 17.13 4.00
C VAL A 101 1.60 16.07 5.05
N THR A 102 2.67 15.57 5.62
CA THR A 102 2.57 14.53 6.65
C THR A 102 2.04 15.13 7.94
N PRO A 103 0.92 14.65 8.46
CA PRO A 103 0.44 15.11 9.76
C PRO A 103 1.52 14.88 10.80
N ARG A 104 1.72 15.85 11.65
CA ARG A 104 2.64 15.65 12.76
C ARG A 104 2.02 14.71 13.76
N PRO A 105 2.78 13.75 14.24
CA PRO A 105 2.31 12.97 15.37
C PRO A 105 2.05 13.91 16.52
N THR A 106 0.90 13.88 17.07
CA THR A 106 0.55 14.67 18.22
C THR A 106 0.48 13.77 19.45
N ARG A 107 0.56 14.38 20.60
CA ARG A 107 0.49 13.60 21.83
C ARG A 107 -0.89 13.02 22.08
N GLU A 108 -1.86 13.64 21.54
CA GLU A 108 -3.22 13.13 21.64
C GLU A 108 -3.43 11.99 20.69
N ALA A 109 -2.39 11.29 20.43
CA ALA A 109 -2.34 10.19 19.50
C ALA A 109 -2.81 10.65 18.18
N ASP A 110 -2.61 11.88 18.03
CA ASP A 110 -2.91 12.32 16.77
C ASP A 110 -4.23 11.82 16.39
N VAL A 111 -4.93 11.80 17.39
CA VAL A 111 -6.29 11.33 17.33
C VAL A 111 -7.09 12.15 16.43
#